data_86c99ec2b6944c963f1be4eaba0510a3
#
_entry.id   86c99ec2b6944c963f1be4eaba0510a3
#
_cell.length_a   1.000
_cell.length_b   1.000
_cell.length_c   1.000
_cell.angle_alpha   90.00
_cell.angle_beta   90.00
_cell.angle_gamma   90.00
#
_symmetry.space_group_name_H-M   'P 1'
#
loop_
_entity.id
_entity.type
_entity.pdbx_description
1 polymer ?
#
loop_
_entity_poly.entity_id
_entity_poly.type
_entity_poly.pdbx_seq_one_letter_code
_entity_poly.pdbx_strand_id
1 'polypeptide(L)'
;MKKIRRRGRKILSILLSMTMAAGMMLTGITPGTNEVKAASSLTSADFLKTNGTSIRKNYGNGEKVYLRGTNAGGWLVQENWMNPTNAPDQRTMMDTLANRFGTSTRDSLVAAYEDNYWTTQDFDNCAAMGMSVIRLPFTYMNLCDDNGNLKSNAWRRLDWFVSNCSSRGMYVILDMHGAFGSQNGMDHSGEVNDGKQLYYNQGNKNKTLNLWAKIAEHFKGNPAVAAYDILNEPGIKAAATYSLHWDFYNEIYKTIRSKDSNHIIIMESCWDADNLPRPSAYGWTNVAYEYHYYPWNYISNSSGQASYTAGKVRDIANHNYGVPTFVGEFTCFDQEDAWRNTMSTYNQQGWHWTTWAYKVTGNSSWGIYNHSPQSVDIYNDSADTIRKKWSSVGTDKGWVNSKIYNVVKSYLPGTVTPGDSGNSDNSGNSGSSHGVTFYEHSNYGGWAVTLGEGWYTCSQIEAAGIRNDQITSVKVPAGYVVTLYEHDNYEGAQKVLTGNTSLLSDFNDKTSSIRIVYSGSSAGTSYSTTKLSNGKYYIQSIANDKVVCAENGGNDTIVANRGSCGGAWETIQIVNNNDGTVSLRSAANGKYVCAIVDEHNQLVPRSGSIGTWEKFIIEKIADNEYA
;
A
#
# COMPACT_ATOMS: atom_id res chain seq x y z
N MET A 1 -3.75 8.85 -65.43
CA MET A 1 -3.38 10.21 -65.90
C MET A 1 -3.30 11.18 -64.76
N LYS A 2 -2.12 11.90 -64.72
CA LYS A 2 -1.80 13.13 -63.95
C LYS A 2 -1.99 13.11 -62.44
N LYS A 3 -0.94 12.88 -61.61
CA LYS A 3 0.17 13.73 -61.14
C LYS A 3 -0.13 15.24 -61.03
N ILE A 4 0.02 15.80 -59.77
CA ILE A 4 0.74 17.03 -59.38
C ILE A 4 0.63 17.06 -57.85
N ARG A 5 1.58 16.95 -57.07
CA ARG A 5 2.83 17.50 -56.53
C ARG A 5 2.74 18.93 -55.93
N ARG A 6 3.19 19.04 -54.66
CA ARG A 6 4.01 20.09 -53.99
C ARG A 6 3.24 21.24 -53.33
N ARG A 7 3.61 21.80 -52.22
CA ARG A 7 4.82 22.05 -51.34
C ARG A 7 4.25 22.62 -50.04
N GLY A 8 4.62 22.36 -48.87
CA GLY A 8 5.81 22.65 -48.11
C GLY A 8 6.07 24.11 -47.75
N ARG A 9 5.90 24.46 -46.43
CA ARG A 9 6.67 25.56 -45.80
C ARG A 9 6.61 25.46 -44.25
N LYS A 10 7.80 25.41 -43.70
CA LYS A 10 8.15 25.70 -42.30
C LYS A 10 8.09 27.22 -42.05
N ILE A 11 7.96 27.66 -40.80
CA ILE A 11 8.53 28.87 -40.14
C ILE A 11 7.89 28.85 -38.73
N LEU A 12 8.58 28.63 -37.68
CA LEU A 12 9.61 29.30 -36.87
C LEU A 12 9.00 30.29 -35.86
N SER A 13 9.21 29.93 -34.60
CA SER A 13 9.33 30.70 -33.34
C SER A 13 9.04 32.20 -33.33
N ILE A 14 8.51 32.70 -32.20
CA ILE A 14 9.16 33.69 -31.31
C ILE A 14 8.29 33.91 -30.06
N LEU A 15 8.95 33.98 -28.90
CA LEU A 15 8.49 34.50 -27.59
C LEU A 15 7.95 35.91 -27.70
N LEU A 16 6.97 36.24 -26.84
CA LEU A 16 7.05 37.52 -26.07
C LEU A 16 6.16 37.45 -24.82
N SER A 17 6.78 37.63 -23.68
CA SER A 17 6.18 38.01 -22.42
C SER A 17 5.80 39.50 -22.44
N MET A 18 4.67 39.88 -21.82
CA MET A 18 4.59 41.07 -20.94
C MET A 18 3.21 41.22 -20.28
N THR A 19 3.30 41.45 -19.00
CA THR A 19 2.36 41.96 -18.01
C THR A 19 1.48 43.12 -18.45
N MET A 20 0.21 43.15 -17.99
CA MET A 20 -0.39 44.35 -17.36
C MET A 20 -1.63 43.96 -16.52
N ALA A 21 -1.60 44.47 -15.29
CA ALA A 21 -2.71 44.43 -14.36
C ALA A 21 -3.71 45.56 -14.65
N ALA A 22 -5.00 45.30 -14.49
CA ALA A 22 -5.99 46.27 -14.06
C ALA A 22 -7.23 45.57 -13.54
N GLY A 23 -7.62 45.92 -12.32
CA GLY A 23 -8.70 45.25 -11.60
C GLY A 23 -10.09 45.67 -12.06
N MET A 24 -11.05 44.79 -11.77
CA MET A 24 -12.44 45.12 -11.47
C MET A 24 -13.00 44.08 -10.52
N MET A 25 -13.47 44.54 -9.37
CA MET A 25 -14.25 43.74 -8.43
C MET A 25 -15.58 43.35 -9.07
N LEU A 26 -15.87 42.07 -9.06
CA LEU A 26 -17.24 41.57 -9.08
C LEU A 26 -17.33 40.40 -8.11
N THR A 27 -18.14 40.59 -7.10
CA THR A 27 -18.53 39.57 -6.13
C THR A 27 -19.31 38.47 -6.83
N GLY A 28 -18.71 37.31 -6.98
CA GLY A 28 -19.33 36.09 -7.44
C GLY A 28 -18.91 34.95 -6.54
N ILE A 29 -19.87 34.31 -5.91
CA ILE A 29 -19.73 33.09 -5.11
C ILE A 29 -19.14 32.02 -6.03
N THR A 30 -17.88 31.67 -5.83
CA THR A 30 -17.25 30.52 -6.48
C THR A 30 -17.60 29.25 -5.70
N PRO A 31 -18.02 28.15 -6.36
CA PRO A 31 -18.07 26.84 -5.71
C PRO A 31 -16.64 26.44 -5.34
N GLY A 32 -16.45 26.00 -4.08
CA GLY A 32 -15.14 25.54 -3.61
C GLY A 32 -14.68 24.34 -4.44
N THR A 33 -13.70 24.58 -5.29
CA THR A 33 -12.85 23.52 -5.80
C THR A 33 -11.97 23.08 -4.64
N ASN A 34 -12.10 21.82 -4.22
CA ASN A 34 -11.08 21.19 -3.40
C ASN A 34 -9.80 21.13 -4.26
N GLU A 35 -8.99 22.17 -4.21
CA GLU A 35 -7.61 22.10 -4.68
C GLU A 35 -6.93 20.99 -3.88
N VAL A 36 -6.52 19.93 -4.57
CA VAL A 36 -5.50 19.03 -4.08
C VAL A 36 -4.27 19.92 -3.85
N LYS A 37 -4.04 20.27 -2.60
CA LYS A 37 -2.90 21.10 -2.20
C LYS A 37 -1.67 20.39 -2.73
N ALA A 38 -0.95 21.00 -3.66
CA ALA A 38 0.32 20.46 -4.14
C ALA A 38 1.19 20.16 -2.91
N ALA A 39 1.66 18.93 -2.78
CA ALA A 39 2.50 18.54 -1.66
C ALA A 39 3.71 19.49 -1.62
N SER A 40 3.92 20.14 -0.48
CA SER A 40 5.09 20.98 -0.28
C SER A 40 6.28 20.10 0.08
N SER A 41 7.46 20.44 -0.43
CA SER A 41 8.70 19.76 -0.03
C SER A 41 8.85 19.74 1.49
N LEU A 42 9.36 18.62 2.02
CA LEU A 42 9.62 18.48 3.46
C LEU A 42 10.67 19.48 3.93
N THR A 43 10.45 20.03 5.11
CA THR A 43 11.25 21.09 5.72
C THR A 43 11.85 20.64 7.05
N SER A 44 12.67 21.45 7.70
CA SER A 44 13.21 21.15 9.03
C SER A 44 12.13 20.92 10.09
N ALA A 45 10.92 21.48 9.93
CA ALA A 45 9.78 21.22 10.81
C ALA A 45 9.23 19.80 10.67
N ASP A 46 9.52 19.14 9.55
CA ASP A 46 9.11 17.76 9.28
C ASP A 46 10.15 16.73 9.75
N PHE A 47 11.24 17.17 10.37
CA PHE A 47 12.30 16.28 10.87
C PHE A 47 11.76 15.34 11.95
N LEU A 48 11.93 14.03 11.75
CA LEU A 48 11.34 12.98 12.59
C LEU A 48 12.28 12.53 13.71
N LYS A 49 11.71 12.29 14.90
CA LYS A 49 12.33 11.54 16.00
C LYS A 49 11.30 10.67 16.71
N THR A 50 11.80 9.66 17.43
CA THR A 50 10.96 8.86 18.30
C THR A 50 10.62 9.62 19.59
N ASN A 51 9.41 9.38 20.08
CA ASN A 51 8.95 9.83 21.40
C ASN A 51 8.12 8.67 22.01
N GLY A 52 8.76 7.89 22.88
CA GLY A 52 8.22 6.61 23.32
C GLY A 52 7.98 5.67 22.12
N THR A 53 6.79 5.13 22.02
CA THR A 53 6.35 4.23 20.92
C THR A 53 5.85 4.98 19.68
N SER A 54 6.00 6.31 19.62
CA SER A 54 5.54 7.14 18.51
C SER A 54 6.71 7.77 17.74
N ILE A 55 6.49 8.04 16.46
CA ILE A 55 7.35 8.91 15.65
C ILE A 55 6.65 10.26 15.50
N ARG A 56 7.38 11.35 15.69
CA ARG A 56 6.84 12.70 15.67
C ARG A 56 7.71 13.66 14.86
N LYS A 57 7.08 14.65 14.23
CA LYS A 57 7.75 15.80 13.55
C LYS A 57 8.46 16.72 14.56
N ASN A 58 9.10 17.76 14.02
CA ASN A 58 9.79 18.79 14.78
C ASN A 58 10.73 18.18 15.84
N TYR A 59 11.63 17.27 15.39
CA TYR A 59 12.60 16.59 16.25
C TYR A 59 11.96 15.88 17.45
N GLY A 60 10.79 15.26 17.23
CA GLY A 60 10.07 14.49 18.25
C GLY A 60 9.08 15.30 19.10
N ASN A 61 8.98 16.63 18.90
CA ASN A 61 8.12 17.51 19.70
C ASN A 61 6.82 17.93 18.98
N GLY A 62 6.66 17.59 17.71
CA GLY A 62 5.52 17.97 16.88
C GLY A 62 4.42 16.90 16.85
N GLU A 63 3.60 16.97 15.81
CA GLU A 63 2.53 16.01 15.58
C GLU A 63 3.04 14.58 15.34
N LYS A 64 2.22 13.60 15.69
CA LYS A 64 2.48 12.19 15.45
C LYS A 64 2.40 11.89 13.95
N VAL A 65 3.31 11.09 13.45
CA VAL A 65 3.37 10.65 12.06
C VAL A 65 3.23 9.14 11.99
N TYR A 66 2.50 8.68 10.98
CA TYR A 66 2.43 7.27 10.64
C TYR A 66 3.12 7.04 9.31
N LEU A 67 4.22 6.33 9.34
CA LEU A 67 4.98 5.95 8.15
C LEU A 67 4.34 4.71 7.55
N ARG A 68 3.64 4.86 6.42
CA ARG A 68 2.90 3.79 5.73
C ARG A 68 3.11 3.92 4.24
N GLY A 69 3.47 2.82 3.59
CA GLY A 69 3.80 2.84 2.17
C GLY A 69 4.24 1.49 1.63
N THR A 70 5.30 1.51 0.83
CA THR A 70 5.81 0.33 0.14
C THR A 70 7.34 0.33 0.07
N ASN A 71 7.91 -0.80 -0.35
CA ASN A 71 9.34 -0.94 -0.67
C ASN A 71 9.60 -0.66 -2.15
N ALA A 72 10.69 0.05 -2.47
CA ALA A 72 11.24 0.16 -3.81
C ALA A 72 12.05 -1.12 -4.17
N GLY A 73 11.45 -2.29 -3.93
CA GLY A 73 12.05 -3.59 -4.18
C GLY A 73 12.33 -3.83 -5.66
N GLY A 74 13.35 -4.62 -5.93
CA GLY A 74 13.77 -4.98 -7.28
C GLY A 74 14.53 -3.88 -8.05
N TRP A 75 14.73 -2.70 -7.48
CA TRP A 75 15.41 -1.58 -8.15
C TRP A 75 16.93 -1.56 -7.92
N LEU A 76 17.38 -1.16 -6.74
CA LEU A 76 18.82 -1.14 -6.42
C LEU A 76 19.30 -2.49 -5.86
N VAL A 77 18.39 -3.28 -5.31
CA VAL A 77 18.58 -4.70 -5.00
C VAL A 77 17.86 -5.50 -6.06
N GLN A 78 18.61 -6.33 -6.80
CA GLN A 78 18.10 -7.08 -7.94
C GLN A 78 17.96 -8.55 -7.60
N GLU A 79 16.74 -8.97 -7.36
CA GLU A 79 16.36 -10.37 -7.16
C GLU A 79 15.77 -10.95 -8.45
N ASN A 80 16.09 -12.21 -8.75
CA ASN A 80 15.70 -12.85 -10.02
C ASN A 80 14.18 -12.90 -10.26
N TRP A 81 13.38 -12.96 -9.21
CA TRP A 81 11.92 -12.99 -9.34
C TRP A 81 11.32 -11.60 -9.59
N MET A 82 12.08 -10.51 -9.38
CA MET A 82 11.68 -9.14 -9.70
C MET A 82 12.41 -8.60 -10.95
N ASN A 83 13.64 -9.06 -11.20
CA ASN A 83 14.43 -8.77 -12.40
C ASN A 83 14.98 -10.09 -12.97
N PRO A 84 14.24 -10.77 -13.86
CA PRO A 84 14.60 -12.11 -14.30
C PRO A 84 15.96 -12.15 -14.98
N THR A 85 16.92 -12.81 -14.35
CA THR A 85 18.21 -13.17 -14.90
C THR A 85 18.52 -14.64 -14.58
N ASN A 86 19.56 -15.20 -15.22
CA ASN A 86 20.08 -16.53 -14.84
C ASN A 86 21.29 -16.44 -13.90
N ALA A 87 21.48 -15.30 -13.23
CA ALA A 87 22.47 -15.17 -12.15
C ALA A 87 21.91 -15.68 -10.81
N PRO A 88 22.70 -16.30 -9.95
CA PRO A 88 22.27 -16.69 -8.60
C PRO A 88 22.06 -15.49 -7.67
N ASP A 89 22.74 -14.38 -7.91
CA ASP A 89 22.69 -13.14 -7.13
C ASP A 89 23.21 -11.93 -7.92
N GLN A 90 23.03 -10.75 -7.35
CA GLN A 90 23.44 -9.48 -7.97
C GLN A 90 24.96 -9.37 -8.12
N ARG A 91 25.74 -9.87 -7.15
CA ARG A 91 27.22 -9.86 -7.22
C ARG A 91 27.72 -10.67 -8.42
N THR A 92 27.24 -11.91 -8.58
CA THR A 92 27.60 -12.77 -9.70
C THR A 92 27.20 -12.14 -11.05
N MET A 93 26.03 -11.50 -11.10
CA MET A 93 25.60 -10.75 -12.29
C MET A 93 26.59 -9.62 -12.63
N MET A 94 26.92 -8.79 -11.65
CA MET A 94 27.86 -7.67 -11.83
C MET A 94 29.23 -8.11 -12.30
N ASP A 95 29.79 -9.15 -11.66
CA ASP A 95 31.11 -9.68 -12.00
C ASP A 95 31.12 -10.34 -13.39
N THR A 96 30.09 -11.10 -13.73
CA THR A 96 29.95 -11.74 -15.05
C THR A 96 29.89 -10.68 -16.16
N LEU A 97 29.07 -9.64 -16.00
CA LEU A 97 28.98 -8.56 -16.99
C LEU A 97 30.29 -7.77 -17.10
N ALA A 98 30.99 -7.54 -15.97
CA ALA A 98 32.30 -6.87 -15.99
C ALA A 98 33.36 -7.71 -16.71
N ASN A 99 33.38 -9.01 -16.47
CA ASN A 99 34.31 -9.94 -17.11
C ASN A 99 34.07 -10.06 -18.63
N ARG A 100 32.80 -10.02 -19.04
CA ARG A 100 32.42 -10.12 -20.46
C ARG A 100 32.62 -8.83 -21.25
N PHE A 101 32.29 -7.70 -20.68
CA PHE A 101 32.16 -6.44 -21.40
C PHE A 101 33.04 -5.30 -20.86
N GLY A 102 33.72 -5.51 -19.76
CA GLY A 102 34.42 -4.47 -18.99
C GLY A 102 33.49 -3.72 -18.02
N THR A 103 34.10 -3.13 -16.98
CA THR A 103 33.37 -2.44 -15.91
C THR A 103 32.53 -1.27 -16.40
N SER A 104 33.05 -0.48 -17.35
CA SER A 104 32.31 0.68 -17.91
C SER A 104 31.02 0.25 -18.64
N THR A 105 31.08 -0.84 -19.42
CA THR A 105 29.90 -1.36 -20.11
C THR A 105 28.91 -1.95 -19.12
N ARG A 106 29.36 -2.74 -18.12
CA ARG A 106 28.53 -3.23 -17.03
C ARG A 106 27.80 -2.09 -16.35
N ASP A 107 28.49 -1.04 -15.94
CA ASP A 107 27.90 0.11 -15.24
C ASP A 107 26.85 0.83 -16.11
N SER A 108 27.11 0.93 -17.41
CA SER A 108 26.15 1.48 -18.38
C SER A 108 24.91 0.59 -18.56
N LEU A 109 25.05 -0.73 -18.47
CA LEU A 109 23.91 -1.67 -18.55
C LEU A 109 23.07 -1.59 -17.28
N VAL A 110 23.72 -1.60 -16.12
CA VAL A 110 23.03 -1.44 -14.83
C VAL A 110 22.31 -0.09 -14.74
N ALA A 111 22.96 0.98 -15.21
CA ALA A 111 22.31 2.29 -15.29
C ALA A 111 21.06 2.27 -16.19
N ALA A 112 21.09 1.56 -17.32
CA ALA A 112 19.92 1.42 -18.19
C ALA A 112 18.76 0.68 -17.48
N TYR A 113 19.06 -0.33 -16.65
CA TYR A 113 18.06 -0.95 -15.79
C TYR A 113 17.49 0.03 -14.77
N GLU A 114 18.36 0.65 -13.98
CA GLU A 114 17.95 1.56 -12.89
C GLU A 114 17.18 2.78 -13.40
N ASP A 115 17.56 3.36 -14.57
CA ASP A 115 16.89 4.52 -15.17
C ASP A 115 15.49 4.20 -15.69
N ASN A 116 15.19 2.92 -15.98
CA ASN A 116 13.90 2.49 -16.51
C ASN A 116 13.03 1.76 -15.48
N TYR A 117 13.61 1.10 -14.46
CA TYR A 117 12.83 0.35 -13.49
C TYR A 117 12.03 1.25 -12.55
N TRP A 118 12.66 2.32 -12.05
CA TRP A 118 12.00 3.33 -11.21
C TRP A 118 12.15 4.71 -11.85
N THR A 119 11.02 5.38 -12.08
CA THR A 119 10.94 6.67 -12.77
C THR A 119 10.22 7.71 -11.90
N THR A 120 10.15 8.95 -12.37
CA THR A 120 9.37 10.00 -11.67
C THR A 120 7.88 9.64 -11.56
N GLN A 121 7.33 8.92 -12.54
CA GLN A 121 5.94 8.46 -12.51
C GLN A 121 5.67 7.52 -11.33
N ASP A 122 6.64 6.73 -10.91
CA ASP A 122 6.46 5.81 -9.78
C ASP A 122 6.30 6.55 -8.45
N PHE A 123 6.99 7.67 -8.27
CA PHE A 123 6.75 8.56 -7.11
C PHE A 123 5.38 9.23 -7.18
N ASP A 124 4.94 9.65 -8.39
CA ASP A 124 3.59 10.23 -8.57
C ASP A 124 2.52 9.18 -8.24
N ASN A 125 2.70 7.95 -8.66
CA ASN A 125 1.81 6.83 -8.32
C ASN A 125 1.75 6.60 -6.79
N CYS A 126 2.89 6.56 -6.11
CA CYS A 126 2.95 6.40 -4.65
C CYS A 126 2.25 7.57 -3.91
N ALA A 127 2.50 8.81 -4.35
CA ALA A 127 1.86 10.00 -3.78
C ALA A 127 0.34 9.99 -4.02
N ALA A 128 -0.12 9.60 -5.22
CA ALA A 128 -1.54 9.49 -5.57
C ALA A 128 -2.28 8.40 -4.77
N MET A 129 -1.55 7.39 -4.31
CA MET A 129 -2.09 6.40 -3.37
C MET A 129 -2.23 6.95 -1.95
N GLY A 130 -1.51 8.02 -1.59
CA GLY A 130 -1.47 8.58 -0.24
C GLY A 130 -0.37 8.00 0.65
N MET A 131 0.68 7.43 0.06
CA MET A 131 1.83 6.93 0.81
C MET A 131 2.57 8.06 1.50
N SER A 132 2.99 7.84 2.74
CA SER A 132 3.79 8.79 3.51
C SER A 132 5.27 8.45 3.54
N VAL A 133 5.64 7.22 3.17
CA VAL A 133 7.02 6.74 3.17
C VAL A 133 7.26 5.73 2.05
N ILE A 134 8.50 5.69 1.55
CA ILE A 134 9.00 4.59 0.73
C ILE A 134 10.28 4.07 1.39
N ARG A 135 10.34 2.76 1.68
CA ARG A 135 11.58 2.10 2.10
C ARG A 135 12.40 1.83 0.85
N LEU A 136 13.67 2.23 0.87
CA LEU A 136 14.60 2.14 -0.25
C LEU A 136 15.70 1.11 0.04
N PRO A 137 15.51 -0.13 -0.41
CA PRO A 137 16.55 -1.15 -0.35
C PRO A 137 17.73 -0.79 -1.26
N PHE A 138 18.96 -0.89 -0.74
CA PHE A 138 20.19 -0.78 -1.52
C PHE A 138 21.28 -1.71 -0.97
N THR A 139 22.22 -2.08 -1.83
CA THR A 139 23.42 -2.84 -1.42
C THR A 139 24.65 -1.93 -1.37
N TYR A 140 25.71 -2.36 -0.67
CA TYR A 140 26.98 -1.66 -0.72
C TYR A 140 27.49 -1.45 -2.16
N MET A 141 27.16 -2.37 -3.07
CA MET A 141 27.57 -2.31 -4.49
C MET A 141 27.03 -1.13 -5.25
N ASN A 142 25.90 -0.54 -4.80
CA ASN A 142 25.37 0.68 -5.43
C ASN A 142 26.26 1.89 -5.13
N LEU A 143 26.92 1.92 -3.98
CA LEU A 143 27.66 3.08 -3.47
C LEU A 143 29.18 2.91 -3.55
N CYS A 144 29.71 1.70 -3.36
CA CYS A 144 31.13 1.43 -3.19
C CYS A 144 31.69 0.44 -4.22
N ASP A 145 33.01 0.49 -4.37
CA ASP A 145 33.81 -0.61 -4.90
C ASP A 145 34.06 -1.68 -3.82
N ASP A 146 34.73 -2.78 -4.20
CA ASP A 146 35.04 -3.89 -3.30
C ASP A 146 36.00 -3.53 -2.17
N ASN A 147 36.74 -2.43 -2.30
CA ASN A 147 37.62 -1.92 -1.27
C ASN A 147 36.92 -1.00 -0.27
N GLY A 148 35.62 -0.69 -0.49
CA GLY A 148 34.83 0.22 0.35
C GLY A 148 35.03 1.70 0.02
N ASN A 149 35.65 2.01 -1.13
CA ASN A 149 35.76 3.38 -1.62
C ASN A 149 34.43 3.77 -2.30
N LEU A 150 33.95 4.99 -2.05
CA LEU A 150 32.78 5.51 -2.76
C LEU A 150 33.07 5.62 -4.25
N LYS A 151 32.11 5.20 -5.08
CA LYS A 151 32.09 5.48 -6.51
C LYS A 151 31.94 6.98 -6.75
N SER A 152 32.41 7.48 -7.87
CA SER A 152 32.31 8.91 -8.22
C SER A 152 30.85 9.41 -8.30
N ASN A 153 29.91 8.52 -8.54
CA ASN A 153 28.46 8.78 -8.63
C ASN A 153 27.66 8.12 -7.50
N ALA A 154 28.30 7.77 -6.38
CA ALA A 154 27.72 7.00 -5.28
C ALA A 154 26.33 7.52 -4.83
N TRP A 155 26.21 8.82 -4.66
CA TRP A 155 24.98 9.42 -4.12
C TRP A 155 23.87 9.66 -5.15
N ARG A 156 24.16 9.54 -6.45
CA ARG A 156 23.25 9.94 -7.54
C ARG A 156 21.84 9.35 -7.40
N ARG A 157 21.72 8.06 -7.07
CA ARG A 157 20.44 7.38 -6.98
C ARG A 157 19.70 7.71 -5.68
N LEU A 158 20.42 7.72 -4.58
CA LEU A 158 19.83 8.00 -3.28
C LEU A 158 19.37 9.47 -3.20
N ASP A 159 20.20 10.41 -3.63
CA ASP A 159 19.84 11.85 -3.65
C ASP A 159 18.64 12.11 -4.55
N TRP A 160 18.63 11.52 -5.74
CA TRP A 160 17.52 11.64 -6.67
C TRP A 160 16.22 11.07 -6.05
N PHE A 161 16.30 9.91 -5.40
CA PHE A 161 15.14 9.27 -4.77
C PHE A 161 14.62 10.10 -3.60
N VAL A 162 15.48 10.52 -2.69
CA VAL A 162 15.14 11.34 -1.53
C VAL A 162 14.54 12.67 -1.95
N SER A 163 15.11 13.33 -2.97
CA SER A 163 14.59 14.59 -3.51
C SER A 163 13.19 14.43 -4.11
N ASN A 164 12.95 13.37 -4.89
CA ASN A 164 11.65 13.10 -5.48
C ASN A 164 10.57 12.77 -4.44
N CYS A 165 10.91 12.02 -3.40
CA CYS A 165 10.01 11.79 -2.27
C CYS A 165 9.72 13.09 -1.52
N SER A 166 10.76 13.86 -1.18
CA SER A 166 10.64 15.15 -0.47
C SER A 166 9.71 16.12 -1.18
N SER A 167 9.87 16.27 -2.51
CA SER A 167 9.03 17.18 -3.32
C SER A 167 7.55 16.79 -3.35
N ARG A 168 7.22 15.58 -2.93
CA ARG A 168 5.86 15.04 -2.85
C ARG A 168 5.37 14.85 -1.41
N GLY A 169 6.13 15.34 -0.42
CA GLY A 169 5.78 15.21 0.99
C GLY A 169 5.93 13.80 1.56
N MET A 170 6.66 12.92 0.87
CA MET A 170 6.94 11.55 1.31
C MET A 170 8.33 11.44 1.95
N TYR A 171 8.43 10.62 2.97
CA TYR A 171 9.68 10.26 3.62
C TYR A 171 10.36 9.08 2.93
N VAL A 172 11.66 8.89 3.21
CA VAL A 172 12.45 7.75 2.78
C VAL A 172 13.08 7.06 3.99
N ILE A 173 12.97 5.74 4.08
CA ILE A 173 13.80 4.91 4.95
C ILE A 173 14.92 4.34 4.08
N LEU A 174 16.17 4.64 4.44
CA LEU A 174 17.35 4.12 3.75
C LEU A 174 17.73 2.78 4.35
N ASP A 175 17.51 1.71 3.59
CA ASP A 175 17.71 0.33 4.02
C ASP A 175 18.97 -0.28 3.40
N MET A 176 19.95 -0.62 4.24
CA MET A 176 21.09 -1.42 3.81
C MET A 176 20.69 -2.89 3.68
N HIS A 177 20.12 -3.21 2.53
CA HIS A 177 19.63 -4.54 2.19
C HIS A 177 20.75 -5.56 1.93
N GLY A 178 21.95 -5.08 1.55
CA GLY A 178 23.12 -5.89 1.34
C GLY A 178 24.40 -5.22 1.81
N ALA A 179 25.00 -5.76 2.88
CA ALA A 179 26.27 -5.34 3.45
C ALA A 179 27.46 -6.08 2.82
N PHE A 180 28.69 -5.59 3.02
CA PHE A 180 29.90 -6.26 2.55
C PHE A 180 30.01 -7.68 3.09
N GLY A 181 30.05 -8.66 2.18
CA GLY A 181 30.12 -10.07 2.51
C GLY A 181 28.80 -10.70 2.93
N SER A 182 27.68 -10.01 2.72
CA SER A 182 26.32 -10.44 3.04
C SER A 182 26.08 -10.73 4.54
N GLN A 183 25.01 -10.21 5.08
CA GLN A 183 24.59 -10.42 6.47
C GLN A 183 23.84 -11.74 6.68
N ASN A 184 23.26 -12.32 5.64
CA ASN A 184 22.46 -13.55 5.76
C ASN A 184 22.83 -14.64 4.73
N GLY A 185 23.65 -14.31 3.73
CA GLY A 185 24.07 -15.25 2.67
C GLY A 185 22.97 -15.61 1.68
N MET A 186 21.89 -14.82 1.61
CA MET A 186 20.78 -15.02 0.69
C MET A 186 20.94 -14.10 -0.53
N ASP A 187 20.25 -14.42 -1.62
CA ASP A 187 20.28 -13.65 -2.88
C ASP A 187 19.78 -12.21 -2.71
N HIS A 188 18.77 -11.98 -1.88
CA HIS A 188 18.27 -10.64 -1.59
C HIS A 188 19.28 -9.73 -0.86
N SER A 189 20.31 -10.28 -0.20
CA SER A 189 21.43 -9.46 0.28
C SER A 189 22.48 -9.14 -0.79
N GLY A 190 22.20 -9.51 -2.03
CA GLY A 190 23.06 -9.26 -3.18
C GLY A 190 24.22 -10.23 -3.38
N GLU A 191 24.49 -11.14 -2.43
CA GLU A 191 25.58 -12.09 -2.51
C GLU A 191 25.22 -13.39 -1.76
N VAL A 192 25.13 -14.50 -2.50
CA VAL A 192 24.88 -15.84 -1.93
C VAL A 192 26.18 -16.43 -1.39
N ASN A 193 26.19 -16.73 -0.10
CA ASN A 193 27.32 -17.37 0.57
C ASN A 193 26.89 -18.15 1.83
N ASP A 194 27.80 -18.44 2.76
CA ASP A 194 27.53 -19.17 3.99
C ASP A 194 26.86 -18.33 5.11
N GLY A 195 26.59 -17.04 4.86
CA GLY A 195 25.98 -16.11 5.82
C GLY A 195 26.88 -15.66 6.96
N LYS A 196 28.19 -15.94 6.89
CA LYS A 196 29.14 -15.62 7.94
C LYS A 196 30.12 -14.51 7.59
N GLN A 197 30.21 -14.16 6.30
CA GLN A 197 31.29 -13.31 5.78
C GLN A 197 31.25 -11.88 6.32
N LEU A 198 30.10 -11.35 6.71
CA LEU A 198 30.04 -10.06 7.38
C LEU A 198 30.54 -10.16 8.82
N TYR A 199 29.96 -11.05 9.62
CA TYR A 199 30.14 -11.04 11.07
C TYR A 199 31.50 -11.54 11.54
N TYR A 200 32.12 -12.46 10.79
CA TYR A 200 33.40 -13.07 11.13
C TYR A 200 34.60 -12.50 10.37
N ASN A 201 34.35 -11.56 9.43
CA ASN A 201 35.40 -10.87 8.67
C ASN A 201 35.50 -9.40 9.11
N GLN A 202 36.54 -9.08 9.89
CA GLN A 202 36.76 -7.72 10.40
C GLN A 202 36.89 -6.68 9.27
N GLY A 203 37.44 -7.07 8.10
CA GLY A 203 37.55 -6.22 6.93
C GLY A 203 36.16 -5.79 6.39
N ASN A 204 35.23 -6.75 6.31
CA ASN A 204 33.86 -6.48 5.86
C ASN A 204 33.08 -5.66 6.89
N LYS A 205 33.23 -5.97 8.19
CA LYS A 205 32.67 -5.12 9.26
C LYS A 205 33.15 -3.68 9.14
N ASN A 206 34.46 -3.48 9.01
CA ASN A 206 35.06 -2.14 8.91
C ASN A 206 34.57 -1.37 7.67
N LYS A 207 34.44 -2.05 6.51
CA LYS A 207 33.89 -1.43 5.29
C LYS A 207 32.43 -1.01 5.49
N THR A 208 31.62 -1.87 6.13
CA THR A 208 30.20 -1.58 6.43
C THR A 208 30.07 -0.41 7.41
N LEU A 209 30.88 -0.35 8.48
CA LEU A 209 30.91 0.78 9.41
C LEU A 209 31.33 2.08 8.71
N ASN A 210 32.38 2.03 7.89
CA ASN A 210 32.84 3.20 7.12
C ASN A 210 31.75 3.70 6.14
N LEU A 211 31.01 2.79 5.51
CA LEU A 211 29.92 3.15 4.62
C LEU A 211 28.78 3.82 5.40
N TRP A 212 28.37 3.29 6.55
CA TRP A 212 27.37 3.94 7.41
C TRP A 212 27.82 5.30 7.92
N ALA A 213 29.11 5.48 8.26
CA ALA A 213 29.63 6.79 8.62
C ALA A 213 29.48 7.82 7.48
N LYS A 214 29.72 7.40 6.24
CA LYS A 214 29.58 8.24 5.05
C LYS A 214 28.12 8.54 4.74
N ILE A 215 27.21 7.56 4.85
CA ILE A 215 25.76 7.75 4.65
C ILE A 215 25.21 8.72 5.68
N ALA A 216 25.54 8.51 6.97
CA ALA A 216 25.09 9.37 8.05
C ALA A 216 25.60 10.81 7.89
N GLU A 217 26.87 11.01 7.49
CA GLU A 217 27.43 12.34 7.23
C GLU A 217 26.76 13.02 6.03
N HIS A 218 26.43 12.26 4.97
CA HIS A 218 25.82 12.78 3.75
C HIS A 218 24.38 13.25 3.96
N PHE A 219 23.58 12.46 4.69
CA PHE A 219 22.15 12.72 4.88
C PHE A 219 21.82 13.46 6.19
N LYS A 220 22.77 13.70 7.08
CA LYS A 220 22.49 14.40 8.33
C LYS A 220 21.76 15.71 8.08
N GLY A 221 20.69 15.95 8.84
CA GLY A 221 19.87 17.15 8.73
C GLY A 221 18.93 17.17 7.51
N ASN A 222 18.85 16.11 6.72
CA ASN A 222 17.87 16.00 5.63
C ASN A 222 16.52 15.50 6.18
N PRO A 223 15.47 16.36 6.24
CA PRO A 223 14.20 15.99 6.86
C PRO A 223 13.42 14.94 6.07
N ALA A 224 13.75 14.70 4.82
CA ALA A 224 13.07 13.68 4.00
C ALA A 224 13.55 12.26 4.29
N VAL A 225 14.72 12.10 4.91
CA VAL A 225 15.17 10.81 5.42
C VAL A 225 14.50 10.58 6.78
N ALA A 226 13.57 9.62 6.86
CA ALA A 226 12.88 9.29 8.11
C ALA A 226 13.79 8.55 9.07
N ALA A 227 14.54 7.57 8.53
CA ALA A 227 15.37 6.69 9.33
C ALA A 227 16.46 6.02 8.49
N TYR A 228 17.47 5.51 9.18
CA TYR A 228 18.46 4.56 8.69
C TYR A 228 18.09 3.16 9.17
N ASP A 229 17.72 2.28 8.27
CA ASP A 229 17.51 0.88 8.50
C ASP A 229 18.84 0.16 8.24
N ILE A 230 19.46 -0.27 9.34
CA ILE A 230 20.92 -0.45 9.34
C ILE A 230 21.39 -1.78 8.78
N LEU A 231 20.51 -2.79 8.70
CA LEU A 231 20.87 -4.09 8.17
C LEU A 231 19.61 -4.96 7.99
N ASN A 232 19.22 -5.18 6.74
CA ASN A 232 18.07 -6.01 6.40
C ASN A 232 18.28 -7.47 6.73
N GLU A 233 17.28 -8.11 7.34
CA GLU A 233 17.23 -9.55 7.65
C GLU A 233 18.56 -10.14 8.12
N PRO A 234 19.06 -9.74 9.29
CA PRO A 234 20.42 -10.05 9.76
C PRO A 234 20.60 -11.51 10.19
N GLY A 235 19.79 -12.41 9.67
CA GLY A 235 19.77 -13.83 9.99
C GLY A 235 21.11 -14.50 9.73
N ILE A 236 21.62 -15.22 10.72
CA ILE A 236 22.83 -16.01 10.56
C ILE A 236 22.42 -17.46 10.34
N LYS A 237 22.74 -18.02 9.16
CA LYS A 237 22.41 -19.40 8.78
C LYS A 237 22.94 -20.47 9.75
N ALA A 238 23.99 -20.19 10.50
CA ALA A 238 24.53 -21.10 11.52
C ALA A 238 24.14 -20.57 12.89
N ALA A 239 23.16 -21.22 13.54
CA ALA A 239 22.76 -21.08 14.95
C ALA A 239 23.57 -20.04 15.76
N ALA A 240 23.49 -18.80 15.33
CA ALA A 240 24.28 -17.77 15.92
C ALA A 240 23.58 -17.32 17.19
N THR A 241 24.38 -17.01 18.12
CA THR A 241 23.91 -16.21 19.23
C THR A 241 23.47 -14.86 18.67
N TYR A 242 22.23 -14.48 18.87
CA TYR A 242 21.72 -13.15 18.48
C TYR A 242 22.64 -12.02 19.00
N SER A 243 23.35 -12.20 20.09
CA SER A 243 24.36 -11.28 20.61
C SER A 243 25.41 -10.87 19.56
N LEU A 244 25.77 -11.75 18.62
CA LEU A 244 26.79 -11.42 17.62
C LEU A 244 26.32 -10.28 16.69
N HIS A 245 25.07 -10.29 16.22
CA HIS A 245 24.59 -9.19 15.42
C HIS A 245 24.14 -7.99 16.27
N TRP A 246 23.70 -8.18 17.51
CA TRP A 246 23.43 -7.06 18.42
C TRP A 246 24.68 -6.24 18.74
N ASP A 247 25.82 -6.89 18.96
CA ASP A 247 27.09 -6.20 19.14
C ASP A 247 27.49 -5.42 17.89
N PHE A 248 27.28 -6.01 16.72
CA PHE A 248 27.54 -5.31 15.46
C PHE A 248 26.55 -4.16 15.22
N TYR A 249 25.27 -4.32 15.56
CA TYR A 249 24.32 -3.22 15.58
C TYR A 249 24.78 -2.07 16.47
N ASN A 250 25.34 -2.38 17.63
CA ASN A 250 25.87 -1.37 18.53
C ASN A 250 27.09 -0.65 17.94
N GLU A 251 27.96 -1.35 17.20
CA GLU A 251 29.07 -0.74 16.47
C GLU A 251 28.52 0.22 15.38
N ILE A 252 27.53 -0.21 14.59
CA ILE A 252 26.88 0.63 13.57
C ILE A 252 26.19 1.83 14.21
N TYR A 253 25.41 1.60 15.29
CA TYR A 253 24.72 2.66 16.04
C TYR A 253 25.69 3.75 16.50
N LYS A 254 26.79 3.38 17.15
CA LYS A 254 27.83 4.32 17.61
C LYS A 254 28.47 5.06 16.44
N THR A 255 28.71 4.37 15.34
CA THR A 255 29.28 4.94 14.13
C THR A 255 28.36 6.00 13.53
N ILE A 256 27.08 5.70 13.36
CA ILE A 256 26.08 6.65 12.86
C ILE A 256 25.95 7.83 13.82
N ARG A 257 25.81 7.59 15.13
CA ARG A 257 25.64 8.66 16.12
C ARG A 257 26.84 9.59 16.21
N SER A 258 28.05 9.13 15.86
CA SER A 258 29.24 9.98 15.76
C SER A 258 29.15 11.02 14.63
N LYS A 259 28.29 10.79 13.63
CA LYS A 259 28.10 11.65 12.45
C LYS A 259 26.74 12.35 12.47
N ASP A 260 25.70 11.64 12.89
CA ASP A 260 24.32 12.09 12.91
C ASP A 260 23.65 11.71 14.24
N SER A 261 23.39 12.71 15.05
CA SER A 261 22.73 12.56 16.36
C SER A 261 21.18 12.58 16.25
N ASN A 262 20.62 12.80 15.05
CA ASN A 262 19.22 13.18 14.91
C ASN A 262 18.34 12.13 14.25
N HIS A 263 18.76 11.51 13.15
CA HIS A 263 17.92 10.54 12.47
C HIS A 263 17.59 9.34 13.33
N ILE A 264 16.40 8.78 13.14
CA ILE A 264 15.99 7.51 13.72
C ILE A 264 16.89 6.41 13.16
N ILE A 265 17.29 5.48 14.00
CA ILE A 265 17.97 4.24 13.57
C ILE A 265 16.99 3.09 13.76
N ILE A 266 16.75 2.32 12.72
CA ILE A 266 15.94 1.12 12.75
C ILE A 266 16.84 -0.07 12.98
N MET A 267 16.45 -0.92 13.94
CA MET A 267 17.07 -2.20 14.26
C MET A 267 16.12 -3.30 13.85
N GLU A 268 16.51 -4.12 12.89
CA GLU A 268 15.66 -5.22 12.44
C GLU A 268 15.86 -6.48 13.27
N SER A 269 14.75 -7.13 13.60
CA SER A 269 14.71 -8.47 14.16
C SER A 269 14.98 -9.51 13.07
N CYS A 270 15.57 -10.65 13.43
CA CYS A 270 15.66 -11.77 12.50
C CYS A 270 14.26 -12.32 12.11
N TRP A 271 13.38 -12.53 13.12
CA TRP A 271 12.06 -13.14 12.91
C TRP A 271 11.01 -12.69 13.92
N ASP A 272 11.37 -12.66 15.20
CA ASP A 272 10.44 -12.47 16.31
C ASP A 272 10.96 -11.38 17.27
N ALA A 273 10.10 -10.88 18.14
CA ALA A 273 10.46 -9.77 19.02
C ALA A 273 11.62 -10.12 19.97
N ASP A 274 11.74 -11.37 20.43
CA ASP A 274 12.82 -11.83 21.29
C ASP A 274 14.20 -11.87 20.61
N ASN A 275 14.25 -11.71 19.29
CA ASN A 275 15.51 -11.62 18.55
C ASN A 275 16.16 -10.22 18.63
N LEU A 276 15.55 -9.29 19.36
CA LEU A 276 16.13 -7.98 19.67
C LEU A 276 16.30 -7.79 21.18
N PRO A 277 17.38 -7.12 21.63
CA PRO A 277 17.57 -6.80 23.03
C PRO A 277 16.68 -5.62 23.44
N ARG A 278 16.48 -5.41 24.75
CA ARG A 278 15.93 -4.13 25.20
C ARG A 278 16.88 -2.99 24.82
N PRO A 279 16.38 -1.85 24.28
CA PRO A 279 17.24 -0.74 23.89
C PRO A 279 18.16 -0.26 25.02
N SER A 280 17.69 -0.31 26.26
CA SER A 280 18.47 0.07 27.45
C SER A 280 19.70 -0.82 27.70
N ALA A 281 19.72 -2.06 27.18
CA ALA A 281 20.86 -2.95 27.33
C ALA A 281 22.13 -2.41 26.63
N TYR A 282 21.96 -1.65 25.58
CA TYR A 282 23.02 -1.02 24.81
C TYR A 282 23.04 0.51 24.92
N GLY A 283 22.09 1.09 25.66
CA GLY A 283 21.93 2.55 25.75
C GLY A 283 21.44 3.19 24.46
N TRP A 284 20.74 2.45 23.60
CA TRP A 284 20.19 2.96 22.36
C TRP A 284 19.04 3.94 22.61
N THR A 285 19.07 5.08 21.95
CA THR A 285 18.04 6.11 21.99
C THR A 285 17.67 6.54 20.57
N ASN A 286 16.45 7.05 20.39
CA ASN A 286 15.93 7.44 19.10
C ASN A 286 16.04 6.30 18.07
N VAL A 287 15.56 5.12 18.46
CA VAL A 287 15.52 3.90 17.65
C VAL A 287 14.09 3.41 17.48
N ALA A 288 13.83 2.71 16.39
CA ALA A 288 12.63 1.93 16.16
C ALA A 288 13.01 0.48 15.90
N TYR A 289 12.09 -0.45 16.17
CA TYR A 289 12.30 -1.87 15.93
C TYR A 289 11.49 -2.33 14.74
N GLU A 290 12.15 -3.07 13.85
CA GLU A 290 11.60 -3.57 12.59
C GLU A 290 11.40 -5.08 12.62
N TYR A 291 10.34 -5.49 11.91
CA TYR A 291 9.95 -6.89 11.77
C TYR A 291 9.46 -7.14 10.34
N HIS A 292 9.79 -8.33 9.80
CA HIS A 292 9.26 -8.82 8.54
C HIS A 292 8.24 -9.93 8.82
N TYR A 293 7.03 -9.79 8.29
CA TYR A 293 5.93 -10.69 8.62
C TYR A 293 5.34 -11.34 7.37
N TYR A 294 5.74 -12.59 7.14
CA TYR A 294 5.28 -13.42 6.04
C TYR A 294 4.57 -14.66 6.57
N PRO A 295 3.23 -14.76 6.48
CA PRO A 295 2.47 -15.90 7.00
C PRO A 295 2.53 -17.12 6.06
N TRP A 296 3.73 -17.65 5.80
CA TRP A 296 4.00 -18.73 4.85
C TRP A 296 3.16 -19.98 5.06
N ASN A 297 2.78 -20.31 6.30
CA ASN A 297 1.96 -21.46 6.62
C ASN A 297 0.47 -21.26 6.27
N TYR A 298 0.08 -20.05 5.86
CA TYR A 298 -1.32 -19.64 5.65
C TYR A 298 -1.55 -18.94 4.31
N ILE A 299 -0.77 -19.24 3.28
CA ILE A 299 -0.78 -18.55 1.97
C ILE A 299 -2.20 -18.41 1.39
N SER A 300 -3.03 -19.46 1.51
CA SER A 300 -4.40 -19.49 0.98
C SER A 300 -5.47 -19.51 2.08
N ASN A 301 -5.16 -19.00 3.28
CA ASN A 301 -6.04 -19.05 4.44
C ASN A 301 -6.09 -17.70 5.16
N SER A 302 -7.09 -16.87 4.84
CA SER A 302 -7.26 -15.54 5.42
C SER A 302 -7.39 -15.55 6.94
N SER A 303 -8.14 -16.51 7.51
CA SER A 303 -8.31 -16.60 8.97
C SER A 303 -7.02 -17.04 9.67
N GLY A 304 -6.24 -17.93 9.04
CA GLY A 304 -4.91 -18.30 9.51
C GLY A 304 -3.95 -17.09 9.51
N GLN A 305 -3.99 -16.26 8.47
CA GLN A 305 -3.21 -15.02 8.40
C GLN A 305 -3.65 -14.01 9.46
N ALA A 306 -4.95 -13.86 9.70
CA ALA A 306 -5.46 -12.99 10.78
C ALA A 306 -4.98 -13.46 12.16
N SER A 307 -5.00 -14.78 12.41
CA SER A 307 -4.49 -15.37 13.65
C SER A 307 -2.97 -15.15 13.80
N TYR A 308 -2.21 -15.27 12.72
CA TYR A 308 -0.78 -14.97 12.68
C TYR A 308 -0.51 -13.50 13.05
N THR A 309 -1.22 -12.57 12.41
CA THR A 309 -1.10 -11.12 12.70
C THR A 309 -1.42 -10.82 14.16
N ALA A 310 -2.52 -11.36 14.71
CA ALA A 310 -2.88 -11.21 16.11
C ALA A 310 -1.82 -11.83 17.05
N GLY A 311 -1.17 -12.92 16.63
CA GLY A 311 -0.03 -13.52 17.35
C GLY A 311 1.15 -12.56 17.45
N LYS A 312 1.53 -11.90 16.35
CA LYS A 312 2.62 -10.92 16.31
C LYS A 312 2.33 -9.67 17.15
N VAL A 313 1.06 -9.22 17.15
CA VAL A 313 0.65 -8.12 18.06
C VAL A 313 0.86 -8.50 19.52
N ARG A 314 0.43 -9.71 19.92
CA ARG A 314 0.64 -10.18 21.30
C ARG A 314 2.13 -10.34 21.64
N ASP A 315 2.93 -10.83 20.71
CA ASP A 315 4.38 -10.99 20.90
C ASP A 315 5.04 -9.64 21.20
N ILE A 316 4.79 -8.63 20.39
CA ILE A 316 5.33 -7.28 20.59
C ILE A 316 4.80 -6.64 21.88
N ALA A 317 3.52 -6.80 22.19
CA ALA A 317 2.94 -6.28 23.43
C ALA A 317 3.57 -6.91 24.67
N ASN A 318 3.86 -8.22 24.66
CA ASN A 318 4.49 -8.93 25.75
C ASN A 318 5.94 -8.45 26.00
N HIS A 319 6.68 -8.17 24.93
CA HIS A 319 8.05 -7.67 25.05
C HIS A 319 8.11 -6.21 25.52
N ASN A 320 7.17 -5.38 25.06
CA ASN A 320 7.04 -3.98 25.45
C ASN A 320 8.38 -3.24 25.50
N TYR A 321 9.03 -3.14 24.36
CA TYR A 321 10.36 -2.51 24.27
C TYR A 321 10.34 -0.99 24.43
N GLY A 322 9.18 -0.34 24.37
CA GLY A 322 9.02 1.10 24.56
C GLY A 322 9.52 1.95 23.39
N VAL A 323 9.68 1.34 22.21
CA VAL A 323 10.08 1.99 20.96
C VAL A 323 9.00 1.83 19.89
N PRO A 324 8.98 2.65 18.82
CA PRO A 324 8.07 2.47 17.70
C PRO A 324 8.29 1.11 17.03
N THR A 325 7.19 0.49 16.61
CA THR A 325 7.19 -0.73 15.79
C THR A 325 7.05 -0.37 14.33
N PHE A 326 7.92 -0.93 13.49
CA PHE A 326 7.86 -0.84 12.05
C PHE A 326 7.78 -2.26 11.46
N VAL A 327 6.77 -2.54 10.65
CA VAL A 327 6.70 -3.75 9.83
C VAL A 327 7.25 -3.37 8.46
N GLY A 328 8.56 -3.60 8.27
CA GLY A 328 9.28 -3.14 7.08
C GLY A 328 8.90 -3.91 5.83
N GLU A 329 8.57 -5.20 6.02
CA GLU A 329 8.11 -6.03 4.92
C GLU A 329 6.96 -6.93 5.35
N PHE A 330 5.95 -7.02 4.51
CA PHE A 330 4.88 -8.00 4.63
C PHE A 330 4.11 -8.17 3.33
N THR A 331 3.45 -9.31 3.20
CA THR A 331 2.42 -9.57 2.20
C THR A 331 1.30 -10.42 2.83
N CYS A 332 0.10 -10.31 2.30
CA CYS A 332 -0.99 -11.23 2.62
C CYS A 332 -1.34 -12.12 1.41
N PHE A 333 -0.39 -12.27 0.49
CA PHE A 333 -0.56 -13.05 -0.73
C PHE A 333 -1.82 -12.66 -1.51
N ASP A 334 -2.57 -13.61 -2.04
CA ASP A 334 -3.80 -13.34 -2.79
C ASP A 334 -5.07 -13.28 -1.91
N GLN A 335 -4.91 -13.03 -0.61
CA GLN A 335 -6.00 -13.03 0.37
C GLN A 335 -6.42 -11.60 0.72
N GLU A 336 -7.40 -11.03 0.01
CA GLU A 336 -7.83 -9.64 0.20
C GLU A 336 -8.31 -9.35 1.63
N ASP A 337 -9.07 -10.27 2.23
CA ASP A 337 -9.55 -10.11 3.60
C ASP A 337 -8.40 -10.12 4.61
N ALA A 338 -7.35 -10.90 4.34
CA ALA A 338 -6.15 -10.88 5.17
C ALA A 338 -5.40 -9.55 5.04
N TRP A 339 -5.31 -8.96 3.84
CA TRP A 339 -4.79 -7.61 3.65
C TRP A 339 -5.55 -6.59 4.49
N ARG A 340 -6.90 -6.61 4.42
CA ARG A 340 -7.77 -5.71 5.20
C ARG A 340 -7.55 -5.89 6.70
N ASN A 341 -7.59 -7.12 7.18
CA ASN A 341 -7.40 -7.44 8.59
C ASN A 341 -6.01 -6.98 9.09
N THR A 342 -4.95 -7.34 8.37
CA THR A 342 -3.57 -7.06 8.75
C THR A 342 -3.31 -5.55 8.83
N MET A 343 -3.64 -4.79 7.77
CA MET A 343 -3.41 -3.35 7.76
C MET A 343 -4.31 -2.60 8.76
N SER A 344 -5.56 -3.02 8.92
CA SER A 344 -6.43 -2.50 9.98
C SER A 344 -5.82 -2.71 11.35
N THR A 345 -5.32 -3.92 11.62
CA THR A 345 -4.67 -4.27 12.89
C THR A 345 -3.42 -3.42 13.12
N TYR A 346 -2.52 -3.31 12.13
CA TYR A 346 -1.32 -2.47 12.26
C TYR A 346 -1.67 -1.00 12.49
N ASN A 347 -2.69 -0.49 11.80
CA ASN A 347 -3.16 0.88 11.97
C ASN A 347 -3.71 1.12 13.38
N GLN A 348 -4.50 0.18 13.92
CA GLN A 348 -5.03 0.25 15.29
C GLN A 348 -3.95 0.22 16.36
N GLN A 349 -2.87 -0.56 16.14
CA GLN A 349 -1.71 -0.57 17.02
C GLN A 349 -0.85 0.70 16.90
N GLY A 350 -1.14 1.56 15.94
CA GLY A 350 -0.31 2.73 15.65
C GLY A 350 1.05 2.37 15.06
N TRP A 351 1.17 1.20 14.46
CA TRP A 351 2.41 0.73 13.85
C TRP A 351 2.68 1.41 12.50
N HIS A 352 3.94 1.47 12.14
CA HIS A 352 4.44 1.87 10.84
C HIS A 352 4.59 0.64 9.97
N TRP A 353 4.40 0.75 8.65
CA TRP A 353 4.52 -0.40 7.76
C TRP A 353 4.81 -0.04 6.29
N THR A 354 5.50 -0.95 5.60
CA THR A 354 5.70 -0.93 4.14
C THR A 354 5.45 -2.31 3.55
N THR A 355 4.70 -2.37 2.45
CA THR A 355 4.41 -3.64 1.75
C THR A 355 5.63 -4.11 0.94
N TRP A 356 5.84 -5.41 0.82
CA TRP A 356 6.78 -5.97 -0.14
C TRP A 356 6.01 -6.52 -1.35
N ALA A 357 6.05 -5.84 -2.56
CA ALA A 357 6.75 -4.61 -2.85
C ALA A 357 5.92 -3.74 -3.82
N TYR A 358 6.48 -2.60 -4.25
CA TYR A 358 5.82 -1.72 -5.23
C TYR A 358 5.57 -2.41 -6.56
N LYS A 359 6.60 -3.05 -7.17
CA LYS A 359 6.53 -3.67 -8.49
C LYS A 359 7.22 -5.02 -8.51
N VAL A 360 6.54 -6.02 -9.09
CA VAL A 360 7.05 -7.39 -9.22
C VAL A 360 6.71 -7.98 -10.60
N THR A 361 7.30 -9.14 -10.92
CA THR A 361 7.06 -9.79 -12.22
C THR A 361 5.84 -10.71 -12.22
N GLY A 362 5.23 -10.88 -13.39
CA GLY A 362 4.11 -11.80 -13.62
C GLY A 362 2.81 -11.35 -12.96
N ASN A 363 1.82 -12.23 -12.91
CA ASN A 363 0.58 -12.02 -12.17
C ASN A 363 0.79 -12.40 -10.70
N SER A 364 1.54 -11.60 -10.00
CA SER A 364 1.92 -11.86 -8.61
C SER A 364 1.05 -11.08 -7.64
N SER A 365 0.68 -11.69 -6.53
CA SER A 365 -0.01 -11.07 -5.40
C SER A 365 0.91 -10.25 -4.49
N TRP A 366 2.19 -10.15 -4.81
CA TRP A 366 3.19 -9.42 -4.02
C TRP A 366 3.28 -7.94 -4.36
N GLY A 367 2.99 -7.57 -5.62
CA GLY A 367 3.17 -6.21 -6.12
C GLY A 367 1.89 -5.40 -6.18
N ILE A 368 2.01 -4.10 -5.92
CA ILE A 368 0.98 -3.12 -6.25
C ILE A 368 0.88 -2.96 -7.78
N TYR A 369 2.02 -3.04 -8.45
CA TYR A 369 2.16 -3.10 -9.90
C TYR A 369 2.82 -4.41 -10.31
N ASN A 370 2.41 -4.93 -11.44
CA ASN A 370 2.98 -6.12 -12.06
C ASN A 370 3.52 -5.79 -13.44
N HIS A 371 4.62 -6.45 -13.86
CA HIS A 371 5.15 -6.33 -15.21
C HIS A 371 5.70 -7.67 -15.70
N SER A 372 5.97 -7.78 -17.00
CA SER A 372 6.53 -8.99 -17.62
C SER A 372 7.82 -8.66 -18.37
N PRO A 373 8.93 -8.39 -17.68
CA PRO A 373 10.19 -8.10 -18.31
C PRO A 373 10.77 -9.35 -18.99
N GLN A 374 11.54 -9.13 -20.04
CA GLN A 374 12.28 -10.22 -20.68
C GLN A 374 13.44 -10.66 -19.79
N SER A 375 13.59 -11.98 -19.59
CA SER A 375 14.74 -12.52 -18.85
C SER A 375 16.05 -12.24 -19.58
N VAL A 376 17.05 -11.81 -18.82
CA VAL A 376 18.41 -11.56 -19.30
C VAL A 376 19.28 -12.79 -19.06
N ASP A 377 19.89 -13.32 -20.12
CA ASP A 377 20.93 -14.32 -20.01
C ASP A 377 22.29 -13.61 -19.87
N ILE A 378 22.79 -13.52 -18.64
CA ILE A 378 24.03 -12.81 -18.34
C ILE A 378 25.26 -13.45 -18.99
N TYR A 379 25.18 -14.71 -19.42
CA TYR A 379 26.28 -15.45 -20.02
C TYR A 379 26.29 -15.39 -21.56
N ASN A 380 25.11 -15.28 -22.19
CA ASN A 380 24.99 -15.41 -23.64
C ASN A 380 24.45 -14.17 -24.36
N ASP A 381 23.60 -13.34 -23.70
CA ASP A 381 23.09 -12.13 -24.34
C ASP A 381 24.22 -11.14 -24.67
N SER A 382 24.14 -10.47 -25.82
CA SER A 382 25.02 -9.34 -26.10
C SER A 382 24.70 -8.13 -25.22
N ALA A 383 25.65 -7.22 -25.06
CA ALA A 383 25.44 -5.98 -24.31
C ALA A 383 24.23 -5.17 -24.83
N ASP A 384 24.04 -5.11 -26.16
CA ASP A 384 22.90 -4.43 -26.77
C ASP A 384 21.58 -5.14 -26.48
N THR A 385 21.57 -6.48 -26.46
CA THR A 385 20.39 -7.27 -26.09
C THR A 385 20.01 -7.03 -24.65
N ILE A 386 20.97 -7.06 -23.72
CA ILE A 386 20.76 -6.76 -22.30
C ILE A 386 20.20 -5.34 -22.13
N ARG A 387 20.83 -4.35 -22.77
CA ARG A 387 20.37 -2.96 -22.73
C ARG A 387 18.93 -2.83 -23.21
N LYS A 388 18.56 -3.47 -24.32
CA LYS A 388 17.20 -3.46 -24.86
C LYS A 388 16.20 -4.07 -23.87
N LYS A 389 16.54 -5.23 -23.29
CA LYS A 389 15.69 -5.90 -22.29
C LYS A 389 15.50 -5.01 -21.06
N TRP A 390 16.57 -4.46 -20.49
CA TRP A 390 16.54 -3.61 -19.32
C TRP A 390 15.96 -2.20 -19.55
N SER A 391 15.91 -1.73 -20.79
CA SER A 391 15.19 -0.49 -21.13
C SER A 391 13.66 -0.66 -21.22
N SER A 392 13.14 -1.88 -21.04
CA SER A 392 11.71 -2.20 -21.12
C SER A 392 11.11 -2.67 -19.79
N VAL A 393 11.77 -2.37 -18.66
CA VAL A 393 11.33 -2.80 -17.32
C VAL A 393 10.46 -1.77 -16.58
N GLY A 394 10.02 -0.71 -17.26
CA GLY A 394 9.25 0.38 -16.69
C GLY A 394 7.86 -0.05 -16.21
N THR A 395 7.33 0.66 -15.25
CA THR A 395 5.96 0.46 -14.74
C THR A 395 4.91 0.76 -15.81
N ASP A 396 5.21 1.65 -16.74
CA ASP A 396 4.41 1.96 -17.94
C ASP A 396 4.29 0.78 -18.93
N LYS A 397 5.10 -0.25 -18.77
CA LYS A 397 5.04 -1.51 -19.55
C LYS A 397 4.34 -2.64 -18.79
N GLY A 398 3.83 -2.34 -17.61
CA GLY A 398 3.15 -3.28 -16.75
C GLY A 398 1.68 -2.92 -16.57
N TRP A 399 1.10 -3.43 -15.51
CA TRP A 399 -0.30 -3.19 -15.14
C TRP A 399 -0.47 -3.07 -13.63
N VAL A 400 -1.54 -2.39 -13.23
CA VAL A 400 -1.93 -2.28 -11.82
C VAL A 400 -2.50 -3.62 -11.35
N ASN A 401 -2.04 -4.11 -10.23
CA ASN A 401 -2.74 -5.16 -9.48
C ASN A 401 -3.90 -4.50 -8.72
N SER A 402 -5.05 -4.36 -9.37
CA SER A 402 -6.18 -3.59 -8.86
C SER A 402 -6.63 -4.03 -7.47
N LYS A 403 -6.58 -5.34 -7.19
CA LYS A 403 -6.95 -5.92 -5.90
C LYS A 403 -6.04 -5.38 -4.79
N ILE A 404 -4.73 -5.50 -4.95
CA ILE A 404 -3.75 -5.03 -3.95
C ILE A 404 -3.72 -3.51 -3.90
N TYR A 405 -3.72 -2.83 -5.05
CA TYR A 405 -3.76 -1.38 -5.13
C TYR A 405 -4.91 -0.77 -4.32
N ASN A 406 -6.13 -1.25 -4.53
CA ASN A 406 -7.32 -0.68 -3.90
C ASN A 406 -7.32 -0.94 -2.38
N VAL A 407 -6.97 -2.16 -1.97
CA VAL A 407 -6.96 -2.49 -0.55
C VAL A 407 -5.84 -1.73 0.18
N VAL A 408 -4.63 -1.68 -0.35
CA VAL A 408 -3.52 -0.93 0.27
C VAL A 408 -3.86 0.56 0.35
N LYS A 409 -4.35 1.15 -0.74
CA LYS A 409 -4.74 2.56 -0.78
C LYS A 409 -5.72 2.94 0.33
N SER A 410 -6.68 2.07 0.65
CA SER A 410 -7.71 2.35 1.67
C SER A 410 -7.17 2.43 3.11
N TYR A 411 -5.93 2.00 3.37
CA TYR A 411 -5.31 2.02 4.70
C TYR A 411 -4.13 3.00 4.82
N LEU A 412 -3.86 3.78 3.78
CA LEU A 412 -2.77 4.77 3.78
C LEU A 412 -3.18 6.10 4.44
N PRO A 413 -2.24 6.91 5.01
CA PRO A 413 -2.56 8.11 5.79
C PRO A 413 -3.29 9.21 5.03
N GLY A 414 -3.11 9.31 3.72
CA GLY A 414 -3.80 10.29 2.85
C GLY A 414 -5.26 9.96 2.57
N THR A 415 -5.70 8.74 2.88
CA THR A 415 -7.09 8.33 2.89
C THR A 415 -7.59 8.46 4.32
N VAL A 416 -8.67 9.20 4.53
CA VAL A 416 -9.31 9.31 5.85
C VAL A 416 -9.80 7.91 6.22
N THR A 417 -8.98 7.16 6.96
CA THR A 417 -9.40 5.89 7.55
C THR A 417 -10.21 6.23 8.80
N PRO A 418 -11.47 5.83 8.89
CA PRO A 418 -12.22 5.95 10.14
C PRO A 418 -11.53 5.08 11.21
N GLY A 419 -10.85 5.69 12.16
CA GLY A 419 -10.19 4.98 13.26
C GLY A 419 -8.95 5.64 13.83
N ASP A 420 -8.38 6.65 13.18
CA ASP A 420 -7.13 7.29 13.62
C ASP A 420 -7.40 8.65 14.30
N SER A 421 -8.25 8.66 15.31
CA SER A 421 -8.38 9.81 16.23
C SER A 421 -7.42 9.58 17.38
N GLY A 422 -6.19 10.09 17.21
CA GLY A 422 -5.24 10.23 18.30
C GLY A 422 -5.88 11.02 19.45
N ASN A 423 -5.81 10.45 20.62
CA ASN A 423 -6.14 11.09 21.88
C ASN A 423 -5.32 12.39 22.03
N SER A 424 -5.92 13.53 21.75
CA SER A 424 -5.39 14.83 22.15
C SER A 424 -6.19 15.28 23.36
N ASP A 425 -5.54 15.22 24.53
CA ASP A 425 -6.03 15.90 25.71
C ASP A 425 -6.25 17.39 25.40
N ASN A 426 -7.49 17.79 25.26
CA ASN A 426 -7.95 19.08 25.76
C ASN A 426 -9.48 19.13 25.88
N SER A 427 -9.91 19.65 27.02
CA SER A 427 -11.27 19.81 27.47
C SER A 427 -12.09 20.77 26.60
N GLY A 428 -13.29 20.33 26.21
CA GLY A 428 -14.45 21.19 25.92
C GLY A 428 -14.77 21.38 24.44
N ASN A 429 -15.59 20.57 23.88
CA ASN A 429 -16.87 20.84 23.25
C ASN A 429 -17.33 19.65 22.38
N SER A 430 -18.62 19.38 22.39
CA SER A 430 -19.31 18.29 21.69
C SER A 430 -18.85 18.09 20.23
N GLY A 431 -18.05 17.02 19.99
CA GLY A 431 -17.60 16.57 18.68
C GLY A 431 -18.14 15.17 18.36
N SER A 432 -18.74 15.02 17.20
CA SER A 432 -19.30 13.81 16.60
C SER A 432 -18.29 12.65 16.61
N SER A 433 -18.59 11.57 17.33
CA SER A 433 -17.84 10.31 17.30
C SER A 433 -17.99 9.63 15.93
N HIS A 434 -16.90 9.38 15.22
CA HIS A 434 -16.90 8.63 13.95
C HIS A 434 -16.92 7.12 14.26
N GLY A 435 -18.08 6.49 14.15
CA GLY A 435 -18.29 5.06 14.36
C GLY A 435 -19.72 4.75 14.78
N VAL A 436 -20.07 3.47 14.78
CA VAL A 436 -21.38 2.98 15.21
C VAL A 436 -21.35 2.67 16.68
N THR A 437 -22.29 3.21 17.47
CA THR A 437 -22.35 2.99 18.91
C THR A 437 -23.45 2.00 19.27
N PHE A 438 -23.07 0.95 19.97
CA PHE A 438 -23.94 -0.11 20.47
C PHE A 438 -24.25 0.11 21.95
N TYR A 439 -25.47 -0.24 22.38
CA TYR A 439 -25.94 -0.01 23.72
C TYR A 439 -26.66 -1.23 24.31
N GLU A 440 -26.49 -1.43 25.61
CA GLU A 440 -27.09 -2.53 26.38
C GLU A 440 -28.62 -2.46 26.48
N HIS A 441 -29.16 -1.25 26.59
CA HIS A 441 -30.59 -1.06 26.83
C HIS A 441 -31.25 -0.26 25.70
N SER A 442 -32.56 -0.32 25.63
CA SER A 442 -33.35 0.51 24.74
C SER A 442 -33.12 2.01 25.00
N ASN A 443 -33.41 2.84 24.00
CA ASN A 443 -33.23 4.29 24.05
C ASN A 443 -31.77 4.71 24.37
N TYR A 444 -30.79 3.91 23.92
CA TYR A 444 -29.37 4.20 24.05
C TYR A 444 -28.88 4.27 25.52
N GLY A 445 -29.43 3.41 26.38
CA GLY A 445 -29.04 3.27 27.76
C GLY A 445 -28.07 2.12 28.03
N GLY A 446 -27.59 2.03 29.28
CA GLY A 446 -26.61 1.01 29.69
C GLY A 446 -25.18 1.33 29.23
N TRP A 447 -24.34 0.29 29.07
CA TRP A 447 -23.03 0.48 28.51
C TRP A 447 -23.13 0.99 27.04
N ALA A 448 -22.14 1.73 26.62
CA ALA A 448 -22.03 2.25 25.25
C ALA A 448 -20.63 1.95 24.68
N VAL A 449 -20.56 1.24 23.58
CA VAL A 449 -19.31 0.90 22.91
C VAL A 449 -19.40 1.35 21.46
N THR A 450 -18.42 2.11 21.02
CA THR A 450 -18.33 2.58 19.63
C THR A 450 -17.31 1.74 18.87
N LEU A 451 -17.74 1.13 17.76
CA LEU A 451 -16.90 0.38 16.83
C LEU A 451 -16.81 1.13 15.51
N GLY A 452 -15.61 1.14 14.91
CA GLY A 452 -15.37 1.66 13.58
C GLY A 452 -15.83 0.69 12.47
N GLU A 453 -15.46 0.99 11.22
CA GLU A 453 -15.65 0.06 10.11
C GLU A 453 -14.86 -1.23 10.36
N GLY A 454 -15.47 -2.38 10.10
CA GLY A 454 -14.81 -3.66 10.29
C GLY A 454 -15.77 -4.85 10.39
N TRP A 455 -15.15 -6.01 10.54
CA TRP A 455 -15.81 -7.27 10.84
C TRP A 455 -15.40 -7.70 12.25
N TYR A 456 -16.38 -8.00 13.10
CA TYR A 456 -16.17 -8.28 14.52
C TYR A 456 -16.82 -9.62 14.89
N THR A 457 -16.01 -10.61 15.21
CA THR A 457 -16.46 -11.89 15.77
C THR A 457 -16.92 -11.74 17.21
N CYS A 458 -17.54 -12.76 17.80
CA CYS A 458 -17.97 -12.75 19.19
C CYS A 458 -16.84 -12.36 20.15
N SER A 459 -15.68 -12.99 20.01
CA SER A 459 -14.53 -12.68 20.86
C SER A 459 -14.00 -11.24 20.67
N GLN A 460 -14.16 -10.67 19.50
CA GLN A 460 -13.73 -9.28 19.21
C GLN A 460 -14.71 -8.25 19.76
N ILE A 461 -16.02 -8.49 19.68
CA ILE A 461 -17.01 -7.61 20.31
C ILE A 461 -16.91 -7.64 21.83
N GLU A 462 -16.64 -8.82 22.42
CA GLU A 462 -16.43 -8.97 23.87
C GLU A 462 -15.14 -8.26 24.32
N ALA A 463 -14.06 -8.38 23.58
CA ALA A 463 -12.81 -7.66 23.85
C ALA A 463 -12.97 -6.13 23.76
N ALA A 464 -13.91 -5.64 22.93
CA ALA A 464 -14.26 -4.23 22.84
C ALA A 464 -15.20 -3.76 23.95
N GLY A 465 -15.72 -4.67 24.79
CA GLY A 465 -16.63 -4.36 25.90
C GLY A 465 -18.12 -4.55 25.58
N ILE A 466 -18.47 -5.08 24.41
CA ILE A 466 -19.82 -5.49 24.05
C ILE A 466 -20.01 -6.94 24.53
N ARG A 467 -20.96 -7.20 25.40
CA ARG A 467 -21.26 -8.57 25.81
C ARG A 467 -22.08 -9.29 24.75
N ASN A 468 -21.76 -10.58 24.53
CA ASN A 468 -22.52 -11.42 23.62
C ASN A 468 -24.01 -11.40 23.95
N ASP A 469 -24.87 -11.31 22.94
CA ASP A 469 -26.32 -11.31 23.06
C ASP A 469 -26.89 -10.26 24.05
N GLN A 470 -26.30 -9.05 24.08
CA GLN A 470 -26.75 -7.96 24.95
C GLN A 470 -26.88 -6.61 24.23
N ILE A 471 -26.99 -6.60 22.92
CA ILE A 471 -27.21 -5.36 22.17
C ILE A 471 -28.70 -5.13 22.00
N THR A 472 -29.20 -4.03 22.55
CA THR A 472 -30.63 -3.66 22.49
C THR A 472 -30.89 -2.45 21.60
N SER A 473 -29.97 -1.49 21.52
CA SER A 473 -30.09 -0.32 20.62
C SER A 473 -28.78 0.09 20.02
N VAL A 474 -28.83 0.77 18.85
CA VAL A 474 -27.65 1.11 18.05
C VAL A 474 -27.80 2.52 17.51
N LYS A 475 -26.78 3.35 17.66
CA LYS A 475 -26.62 4.61 16.91
C LYS A 475 -25.74 4.40 15.70
N VAL A 476 -26.34 4.56 14.53
CA VAL A 476 -25.68 4.42 13.23
C VAL A 476 -25.60 5.80 12.58
N PRO A 477 -24.44 6.46 12.60
CA PRO A 477 -24.28 7.76 11.95
C PRO A 477 -24.51 7.69 10.44
N ALA A 478 -24.82 8.83 9.82
CA ALA A 478 -25.01 8.90 8.38
C ALA A 478 -23.79 8.34 7.63
N GLY A 479 -24.03 7.53 6.62
CA GLY A 479 -23.01 6.88 5.82
C GLY A 479 -22.53 5.53 6.33
N TYR A 480 -22.98 5.09 7.53
CA TYR A 480 -22.68 3.74 8.02
C TYR A 480 -23.81 2.76 7.73
N VAL A 481 -23.42 1.53 7.42
CA VAL A 481 -24.30 0.36 7.33
C VAL A 481 -23.78 -0.70 8.29
N VAL A 482 -24.64 -1.18 9.15
CA VAL A 482 -24.32 -2.20 10.15
C VAL A 482 -25.12 -3.45 9.87
N THR A 483 -24.48 -4.59 9.84
CA THR A 483 -25.13 -5.91 9.83
C THR A 483 -24.82 -6.62 11.15
N LEU A 484 -25.86 -6.95 11.90
CA LEU A 484 -25.80 -7.78 13.10
C LEU A 484 -26.09 -9.22 12.70
N TYR A 485 -25.37 -10.17 13.27
CA TYR A 485 -25.54 -11.61 13.00
C TYR A 485 -25.84 -12.35 14.29
N GLU A 486 -26.78 -13.32 14.21
CA GLU A 486 -27.25 -14.10 15.37
C GLU A 486 -26.16 -15.03 15.92
N HIS A 487 -25.27 -15.53 15.05
CA HIS A 487 -24.19 -16.44 15.44
C HIS A 487 -22.82 -15.82 15.23
N ASP A 488 -21.80 -16.39 15.87
CA ASP A 488 -20.41 -16.02 15.62
C ASP A 488 -20.01 -16.33 14.17
N ASN A 489 -18.89 -15.74 13.73
CA ASN A 489 -18.38 -15.90 12.36
C ASN A 489 -19.39 -15.51 11.26
N TYR A 490 -20.27 -14.55 11.56
CA TYR A 490 -21.21 -13.93 10.60
C TYR A 490 -22.28 -14.87 10.06
N GLU A 491 -22.68 -15.84 10.88
CA GLU A 491 -23.70 -16.85 10.55
C GLU A 491 -25.06 -16.53 11.21
N GLY A 492 -26.09 -17.30 10.83
CA GLY A 492 -27.45 -17.21 11.39
C GLY A 492 -28.29 -16.08 10.78
N ALA A 493 -29.32 -15.69 11.52
CA ALA A 493 -30.19 -14.58 11.11
C ALA A 493 -29.43 -13.26 11.11
N GLN A 494 -29.82 -12.33 10.23
CA GLN A 494 -29.15 -11.06 10.04
C GLN A 494 -30.10 -9.87 10.23
N LYS A 495 -29.58 -8.79 10.79
CA LYS A 495 -30.27 -7.49 10.89
C LYS A 495 -29.40 -6.38 10.32
N VAL A 496 -29.83 -5.74 9.24
CA VAL A 496 -29.12 -4.60 8.65
C VAL A 496 -29.71 -3.28 9.17
N LEU A 497 -28.84 -2.38 9.60
CA LEU A 497 -29.18 -1.05 10.11
C LEU A 497 -28.45 0.02 9.31
N THR A 498 -29.18 1.03 8.83
CA THR A 498 -28.64 2.20 8.11
C THR A 498 -28.91 3.51 8.81
N GLY A 499 -29.45 3.46 10.03
CA GLY A 499 -29.77 4.61 10.86
C GLY A 499 -29.99 4.21 12.31
N ASN A 500 -30.15 5.21 13.17
CA ASN A 500 -30.33 5.03 14.59
C ASN A 500 -31.55 4.15 14.91
N THR A 501 -31.35 3.14 15.72
CA THR A 501 -32.39 2.19 16.15
C THR A 501 -32.45 2.18 17.68
N SER A 502 -33.52 2.74 18.24
CA SER A 502 -33.67 2.86 19.69
C SER A 502 -34.11 1.55 20.38
N LEU A 503 -34.56 0.57 19.60
CA LEU A 503 -34.92 -0.77 20.08
C LEU A 503 -34.82 -1.77 18.91
N LEU A 504 -34.02 -2.79 19.07
CA LEU A 504 -33.91 -3.94 18.16
C LEU A 504 -35.03 -4.96 18.44
N SER A 505 -36.29 -4.60 18.22
CA SER A 505 -37.45 -5.40 18.64
C SER A 505 -37.48 -6.84 18.17
N ASP A 506 -36.95 -7.09 16.99
CA ASP A 506 -36.88 -8.40 16.32
C ASP A 506 -35.49 -9.08 16.41
N PHE A 507 -34.48 -8.32 16.86
CA PHE A 507 -33.09 -8.77 16.96
C PHE A 507 -32.46 -8.46 18.34
N ASN A 508 -33.30 -8.15 19.35
CA ASN A 508 -32.82 -7.83 20.69
C ASN A 508 -32.12 -9.03 21.33
N ASP A 509 -30.93 -8.77 21.91
CA ASP A 509 -30.14 -9.78 22.62
C ASP A 509 -29.86 -11.06 21.80
N LYS A 510 -29.50 -10.87 20.50
CA LYS A 510 -29.20 -11.97 19.58
C LYS A 510 -27.91 -11.79 18.81
N THR A 511 -27.15 -10.75 19.09
CA THR A 511 -25.99 -10.42 18.27
C THR A 511 -24.72 -11.05 18.80
N SER A 512 -24.15 -11.96 18.03
CA SER A 512 -22.87 -12.62 18.33
C SER A 512 -21.73 -12.17 17.41
N SER A 513 -22.01 -11.57 16.24
CA SER A 513 -20.99 -10.96 15.40
C SER A 513 -21.55 -9.77 14.62
N ILE A 514 -20.66 -8.86 14.19
CA ILE A 514 -21.05 -7.56 13.64
C ILE A 514 -20.21 -7.26 12.40
N ARG A 515 -20.85 -6.73 11.37
CA ARG A 515 -20.17 -6.09 10.24
C ARG A 515 -20.55 -4.63 10.17
N ILE A 516 -19.57 -3.73 10.09
CA ILE A 516 -19.76 -2.29 9.93
C ILE A 516 -19.07 -1.84 8.65
N VAL A 517 -19.80 -1.17 7.78
CA VAL A 517 -19.30 -0.59 6.53
C VAL A 517 -19.62 0.90 6.52
N TYR A 518 -18.64 1.71 6.18
CA TYR A 518 -18.84 3.13 5.92
C TYR A 518 -19.00 3.35 4.41
N SER A 519 -20.16 3.75 3.97
CA SER A 519 -20.47 4.01 2.55
C SER A 519 -20.30 5.48 2.14
N GLY A 520 -19.74 6.32 3.06
CA GLY A 520 -19.64 7.77 2.87
C GLY A 520 -20.95 8.49 3.12
N SER A 521 -20.89 9.73 3.64
CA SER A 521 -22.11 10.52 3.84
C SER A 521 -22.73 10.88 2.50
N SER A 522 -23.92 10.35 2.26
CA SER A 522 -24.83 10.86 1.23
C SER A 522 -25.45 12.19 1.66
N ALA A 523 -24.60 13.19 1.90
CA ALA A 523 -25.01 14.58 1.91
C ALA A 523 -24.34 15.24 0.71
N GLY A 524 -24.96 15.07 -0.49
CA GLY A 524 -24.68 15.93 -1.63
C GLY A 524 -23.41 15.66 -2.43
N THR A 525 -22.90 14.44 -2.50
CA THR A 525 -22.03 14.04 -3.61
C THR A 525 -22.91 13.74 -4.81
N SER A 526 -23.01 14.69 -5.73
CA SER A 526 -23.46 14.39 -7.09
C SER A 526 -22.39 13.48 -7.70
N TYR A 527 -22.64 12.18 -7.72
CA TYR A 527 -21.88 11.29 -8.59
C TYR A 527 -22.03 11.83 -10.02
N SER A 528 -20.91 12.09 -10.69
CA SER A 528 -20.92 12.39 -12.11
C SER A 528 -21.17 11.09 -12.89
N THR A 529 -22.36 10.54 -12.70
CA THR A 529 -22.81 9.43 -13.53
C THR A 529 -22.99 9.92 -14.94
N THR A 530 -22.38 9.26 -15.89
CA THR A 530 -22.74 9.47 -17.30
C THR A 530 -24.16 8.99 -17.47
N LYS A 531 -25.10 9.92 -17.60
CA LYS A 531 -26.49 9.57 -17.84
C LYS A 531 -26.62 8.96 -19.23
N LEU A 532 -26.74 7.65 -19.28
CA LEU A 532 -27.30 6.98 -20.46
C LEU A 532 -28.79 7.25 -20.49
N SER A 533 -29.36 7.44 -21.70
CA SER A 533 -30.79 7.59 -21.84
C SER A 533 -31.52 6.35 -21.33
N ASN A 534 -32.72 6.53 -20.73
CA ASN A 534 -33.59 5.38 -20.47
C ASN A 534 -33.83 4.62 -21.76
N GLY A 535 -33.59 3.34 -21.80
CA GLY A 535 -33.71 2.58 -23.04
C GLY A 535 -33.23 1.14 -22.90
N LYS A 536 -33.27 0.43 -24.03
CA LYS A 536 -32.78 -0.94 -24.16
C LYS A 536 -31.38 -0.92 -24.74
N TYR A 537 -30.49 -1.69 -24.12
CA TYR A 537 -29.09 -1.74 -24.47
C TYR A 537 -28.62 -3.18 -24.57
N TYR A 538 -27.56 -3.39 -25.33
CA TYR A 538 -26.72 -4.56 -25.28
C TYR A 538 -25.42 -4.15 -24.59
N ILE A 539 -24.98 -4.93 -23.62
CA ILE A 539 -23.74 -4.71 -22.88
C ILE A 539 -22.72 -5.72 -23.40
N GLN A 540 -21.58 -5.23 -23.86
CA GLN A 540 -20.48 -6.08 -24.29
C GLN A 540 -19.33 -5.97 -23.28
N SER A 541 -18.76 -7.10 -22.87
CA SER A 541 -17.60 -7.15 -22.01
C SER A 541 -16.34 -6.87 -22.82
N ILE A 542 -15.55 -5.88 -22.41
CA ILE A 542 -14.24 -5.57 -23.01
C ILE A 542 -13.25 -6.72 -22.77
N ALA A 543 -13.39 -7.45 -21.67
CA ALA A 543 -12.45 -8.50 -21.28
C ALA A 543 -12.45 -9.72 -22.23
N ASN A 544 -13.58 -10.01 -22.90
CA ASN A 544 -13.71 -11.23 -23.73
C ASN A 544 -14.53 -11.02 -25.02
N ASP A 545 -14.89 -9.78 -25.35
CA ASP A 545 -15.71 -9.40 -26.52
C ASP A 545 -17.06 -10.11 -26.62
N LYS A 546 -17.59 -10.59 -25.47
CA LYS A 546 -18.87 -11.28 -25.42
C LYS A 546 -20.00 -10.36 -24.94
N VAL A 547 -21.18 -10.57 -25.48
CA VAL A 547 -22.38 -9.86 -25.04
C VAL A 547 -22.90 -10.47 -23.74
N VAL A 548 -23.31 -9.59 -22.84
CA VAL A 548 -23.90 -9.95 -21.54
C VAL A 548 -25.27 -10.57 -21.77
N CYS A 549 -25.53 -11.69 -21.12
CA CYS A 549 -26.75 -12.48 -21.20
C CYS A 549 -27.32 -12.74 -19.81
N ALA A 550 -28.62 -12.52 -19.65
CA ALA A 550 -29.39 -12.96 -18.48
C ALA A 550 -29.81 -14.43 -18.67
N GLU A 551 -29.02 -15.35 -18.14
CA GLU A 551 -29.16 -16.79 -18.36
C GLU A 551 -30.51 -17.33 -17.85
N ASN A 552 -30.89 -18.49 -18.37
CA ASN A 552 -32.12 -19.20 -18.01
C ASN A 552 -33.37 -18.33 -18.04
N GLY A 553 -33.51 -17.51 -19.11
CA GLY A 553 -34.64 -16.58 -19.25
C GLY A 553 -34.65 -15.47 -18.18
N GLY A 554 -33.49 -15.09 -17.65
CA GLY A 554 -33.34 -14.09 -16.59
C GLY A 554 -33.60 -14.63 -15.17
N ASN A 555 -33.62 -15.93 -14.98
CA ASN A 555 -33.77 -16.55 -13.66
C ASN A 555 -32.44 -17.02 -13.06
N ASP A 556 -31.33 -16.73 -13.73
CA ASP A 556 -29.98 -17.07 -13.31
C ASP A 556 -29.06 -15.84 -13.44
N THR A 557 -27.78 -16.03 -13.15
CA THR A 557 -26.76 -14.96 -13.18
C THR A 557 -26.64 -14.31 -14.55
N ILE A 558 -26.22 -13.06 -14.54
CA ILE A 558 -25.81 -12.35 -15.75
C ILE A 558 -24.35 -12.69 -16.06
N VAL A 559 -24.10 -13.17 -17.27
CA VAL A 559 -22.74 -13.57 -17.72
C VAL A 559 -22.45 -13.04 -19.13
N ALA A 560 -21.20 -12.69 -19.41
CA ALA A 560 -20.76 -12.25 -20.73
C ALA A 560 -20.25 -13.48 -21.53
N ASN A 561 -21.18 -14.15 -22.23
CA ASN A 561 -20.88 -15.42 -22.92
C ASN A 561 -21.45 -15.53 -24.34
N ARG A 562 -22.22 -14.55 -24.83
CA ARG A 562 -22.82 -14.61 -26.17
C ARG A 562 -21.92 -13.98 -27.24
N GLY A 563 -21.90 -14.58 -28.42
CA GLY A 563 -21.16 -14.06 -29.58
C GLY A 563 -21.92 -13.00 -30.38
N SER A 564 -23.21 -12.81 -30.12
CA SER A 564 -24.06 -11.83 -30.79
C SER A 564 -25.20 -11.40 -29.89
N CYS A 565 -25.74 -10.21 -30.13
CA CYS A 565 -26.94 -9.70 -29.49
C CYS A 565 -28.16 -9.89 -30.40
N GLY A 566 -29.39 -9.84 -29.87
CA GLY A 566 -30.62 -9.87 -30.66
C GLY A 566 -31.83 -10.43 -29.94
N GLY A 567 -31.67 -11.06 -28.81
CA GLY A 567 -32.76 -11.65 -28.03
C GLY A 567 -33.13 -10.86 -26.77
N ALA A 568 -34.16 -11.32 -26.09
CA ALA A 568 -34.58 -10.76 -24.81
C ALA A 568 -33.55 -11.04 -23.70
N TRP A 569 -32.78 -12.11 -23.82
CA TRP A 569 -31.80 -12.51 -22.83
C TRP A 569 -30.55 -11.60 -22.83
N GLU A 570 -30.19 -11.04 -23.98
CA GLU A 570 -29.08 -10.12 -24.15
C GLU A 570 -29.49 -8.66 -23.96
N THR A 571 -30.80 -8.39 -23.83
CA THR A 571 -31.33 -7.04 -23.72
C THR A 571 -31.48 -6.61 -22.27
N ILE A 572 -30.76 -5.56 -21.88
CA ILE A 572 -30.86 -4.89 -20.59
C ILE A 572 -31.47 -3.50 -20.78
N GLN A 573 -32.48 -3.18 -20.00
CA GLN A 573 -33.08 -1.83 -19.96
C GLN A 573 -32.40 -1.03 -18.84
N ILE A 574 -31.88 0.14 -19.19
CA ILE A 574 -31.37 1.12 -18.24
C ILE A 574 -32.51 2.03 -17.78
N VAL A 575 -32.61 2.18 -16.46
CA VAL A 575 -33.58 3.02 -15.76
C VAL A 575 -32.83 4.00 -14.89
N ASN A 576 -32.85 5.30 -15.19
CA ASN A 576 -32.23 6.31 -14.35
C ASN A 576 -33.11 6.58 -13.12
N ASN A 577 -32.51 6.54 -11.94
CA ASN A 577 -33.14 6.84 -10.67
C ASN A 577 -33.04 8.34 -10.33
N ASN A 578 -33.91 8.82 -9.44
CA ASN A 578 -33.95 10.24 -9.06
C ASN A 578 -32.74 10.67 -8.21
N ASP A 579 -32.02 9.71 -7.63
CA ASP A 579 -30.82 9.92 -6.78
C ASP A 579 -29.49 9.93 -7.56
N GLY A 580 -29.57 9.87 -8.89
CA GLY A 580 -28.40 9.86 -9.76
C GLY A 580 -27.82 8.46 -10.04
N THR A 581 -28.36 7.41 -9.43
CA THR A 581 -28.00 6.02 -9.76
C THR A 581 -28.78 5.52 -10.96
N VAL A 582 -28.42 4.37 -11.49
CA VAL A 582 -29.19 3.64 -12.51
C VAL A 582 -29.61 2.28 -11.99
N SER A 583 -30.71 1.75 -12.54
CA SER A 583 -31.09 0.36 -12.32
C SER A 583 -31.11 -0.38 -13.66
N LEU A 584 -30.68 -1.62 -13.64
CA LEU A 584 -30.64 -2.50 -14.81
C LEU A 584 -31.84 -3.45 -14.74
N ARG A 585 -32.62 -3.53 -15.82
CA ARG A 585 -33.79 -4.41 -15.91
C ARG A 585 -33.62 -5.39 -17.05
N SER A 586 -33.68 -6.68 -16.76
CA SER A 586 -33.61 -7.73 -17.79
C SER A 586 -34.89 -7.73 -18.64
N ALA A 587 -34.75 -7.72 -19.95
CA ALA A 587 -35.89 -7.88 -20.84
C ALA A 587 -36.40 -9.33 -20.89
N ALA A 588 -35.61 -10.30 -20.45
CA ALA A 588 -35.99 -11.71 -20.46
C ALA A 588 -37.13 -12.04 -19.48
N ASN A 589 -37.06 -11.50 -18.25
CA ASN A 589 -38.07 -11.76 -17.22
C ASN A 589 -38.74 -10.48 -16.66
N GLY A 590 -38.34 -9.32 -17.14
CA GLY A 590 -38.86 -8.04 -16.70
C GLY A 590 -38.48 -7.63 -15.27
N LYS A 591 -37.51 -8.29 -14.64
CA LYS A 591 -37.06 -8.01 -13.27
C LYS A 591 -35.80 -7.16 -13.26
N TYR A 592 -35.60 -6.44 -12.17
CA TYR A 592 -34.39 -5.67 -11.93
C TYR A 592 -33.25 -6.58 -11.50
N VAL A 593 -32.08 -6.25 -12.00
CA VAL A 593 -30.83 -6.90 -11.62
C VAL A 593 -30.51 -6.52 -10.18
N CYS A 594 -30.26 -7.51 -9.36
CA CYS A 594 -29.89 -7.38 -7.96
C CYS A 594 -28.43 -7.78 -7.80
N ALA A 595 -27.62 -6.97 -7.14
CA ALA A 595 -26.28 -7.33 -6.72
C ALA A 595 -26.41 -8.25 -5.50
N ILE A 596 -26.14 -9.54 -5.69
CA ILE A 596 -26.14 -10.52 -4.61
C ILE A 596 -24.74 -10.54 -4.00
N VAL A 597 -24.61 -9.98 -2.81
CA VAL A 597 -23.37 -9.99 -2.04
C VAL A 597 -23.39 -11.21 -1.13
N ASP A 598 -23.27 -12.37 -1.72
CA ASP A 598 -23.01 -13.62 -1.06
C ASP A 598 -21.59 -14.12 -1.42
N GLU A 599 -21.28 -15.38 -1.12
CA GLU A 599 -19.98 -15.98 -1.42
C GLU A 599 -19.54 -15.87 -2.90
N HIS A 600 -20.45 -15.53 -3.83
CA HIS A 600 -20.19 -15.50 -5.27
C HIS A 600 -20.28 -14.13 -5.92
N ASN A 601 -20.74 -13.09 -5.20
CA ASN A 601 -20.87 -11.69 -5.70
C ASN A 601 -21.55 -11.60 -7.08
N GLN A 602 -22.72 -12.20 -7.22
CA GLN A 602 -23.42 -12.35 -8.49
C GLN A 602 -24.39 -11.22 -8.79
N LEU A 603 -24.62 -10.97 -10.07
CA LEU A 603 -25.68 -10.12 -10.57
C LEU A 603 -26.82 -10.99 -11.11
N VAL A 604 -28.02 -10.91 -10.51
CA VAL A 604 -29.16 -11.76 -10.87
C VAL A 604 -30.43 -10.92 -11.08
N PRO A 605 -31.14 -11.06 -12.21
CA PRO A 605 -32.41 -10.34 -12.45
C PRO A 605 -33.56 -10.99 -11.67
N ARG A 606 -33.72 -10.64 -10.39
CA ARG A 606 -34.71 -11.30 -9.51
C ARG A 606 -35.70 -10.36 -8.82
N SER A 607 -35.39 -9.05 -8.74
CA SER A 607 -36.22 -8.11 -7.99
C SER A 607 -37.37 -7.52 -8.80
N GLY A 608 -38.55 -7.45 -8.21
CA GLY A 608 -39.72 -6.78 -8.78
C GLY A 608 -39.76 -5.27 -8.57
N SER A 609 -38.89 -4.74 -7.71
CA SER A 609 -38.81 -3.31 -7.33
C SER A 609 -37.36 -2.87 -7.19
N ILE A 610 -37.13 -1.56 -7.20
CA ILE A 610 -35.80 -0.98 -7.04
C ILE A 610 -35.60 -0.68 -5.54
N GLY A 611 -34.69 -1.42 -4.92
CA GLY A 611 -34.12 -1.18 -3.60
C GLY A 611 -32.65 -0.76 -3.69
N THR A 612 -31.90 -0.89 -2.63
CA THR A 612 -30.46 -0.54 -2.61
C THR A 612 -29.62 -1.48 -3.48
N TRP A 613 -29.99 -2.74 -3.55
CA TRP A 613 -29.30 -3.80 -4.28
C TRP A 613 -29.49 -3.75 -5.81
N GLU A 614 -30.44 -2.97 -6.30
CA GLU A 614 -30.77 -2.78 -7.70
C GLU A 614 -30.27 -1.45 -8.24
N LYS A 615 -29.46 -0.73 -7.48
CA LYS A 615 -28.89 0.57 -7.87
C LYS A 615 -27.41 0.43 -8.19
N PHE A 616 -27.02 0.99 -9.33
CA PHE A 616 -25.68 0.96 -9.86
C PHE A 616 -25.22 2.36 -10.22
N ILE A 617 -23.93 2.55 -10.30
CA ILE A 617 -23.29 3.75 -10.87
C ILE A 617 -22.70 3.33 -12.21
N ILE A 618 -22.89 4.14 -13.24
CA ILE A 618 -22.24 3.93 -14.53
C ILE A 618 -21.29 5.10 -14.77
N GLU A 619 -20.01 4.80 -14.93
CA GLU A 619 -18.98 5.78 -15.24
C GLU A 619 -18.50 5.61 -16.68
N LYS A 620 -18.34 6.73 -17.40
CA LYS A 620 -17.71 6.71 -18.71
C LYS A 620 -16.20 6.71 -18.53
N ILE A 621 -15.52 5.65 -18.96
CA ILE A 621 -14.06 5.48 -18.85
C ILE A 621 -13.34 5.84 -20.17
N ALA A 622 -13.98 5.65 -21.32
CA ALA A 622 -13.51 6.07 -22.64
C ALA A 622 -14.69 6.29 -23.59
N ASP A 623 -14.45 6.68 -24.85
CA ASP A 623 -15.53 6.83 -25.82
C ASP A 623 -16.19 5.49 -26.12
N ASN A 624 -17.49 5.40 -25.78
CA ASN A 624 -18.34 4.20 -25.81
C ASN A 624 -17.95 3.09 -24.82
N GLU A 625 -17.09 3.38 -23.84
CA GLU A 625 -16.71 2.45 -22.79
C GLU A 625 -17.22 2.95 -21.43
N TYR A 626 -17.80 2.05 -20.64
CA TYR A 626 -18.45 2.35 -19.36
C TYR A 626 -18.10 1.27 -18.33
N ALA A 627 -17.97 1.66 -17.05
CA ALA A 627 -17.76 0.79 -15.90
C ALA A 627 -18.90 0.93 -14.88
#